data_6f94d2828840756f09056c21ce4afe0c
#
_entry.id   6f94d2828840756f09056c21ce4afe0c
#
_cell.length_a   1.000
_cell.length_b   1.000
_cell.length_c   1.000
_cell.angle_alpha   90.00
_cell.angle_beta   90.00
_cell.angle_gamma   90.00
#
_symmetry.space_group_name_H-M   'P 1'
#
loop_
_entity.id
_entity.type
_entity.pdbx_description
1 polymer ?
#
loop_
_entity_poly.entity_id
_entity_poly.type
_entity_poly.pdbx_seq_one_letter_code
_entity_poly.pdbx_strand_id
1 'polypeptide(L)'
;MTFVSLGFITGLSLILAIGAQNIFVIEQGIKKQFVFIVCLICAVSDLLLIFTGIFLFEYFQNFFNQTIELIFNLLLLLFLLYFIISKFREKHKEINLNTEIAKISFKNVFLKTIGFTYLNPHVYSDTVFFLGNFSKNFELTDKIYFGLGASTASFIFFYLLGYASNYFSNFLNNKMSWK
;
A
#
# COMPACT_ATOMS: atom_id res chain seq x y z
N MET A 1 18.66 -9.43 -14.30
CA MET A 1 17.80 -8.42 -13.66
C MET A 1 18.36 -8.22 -12.27
N THR A 2 18.57 -7.00 -11.83
CA THR A 2 19.07 -6.75 -10.48
C THR A 2 17.94 -6.93 -9.46
N PHE A 3 18.24 -7.38 -8.24
CA PHE A 3 17.20 -7.55 -7.20
C PHE A 3 16.46 -6.25 -6.86
N VAL A 4 17.12 -5.10 -7.03
CA VAL A 4 16.49 -3.78 -6.92
C VAL A 4 15.39 -3.61 -7.96
N SER A 5 15.66 -3.90 -9.23
CA SER A 5 14.65 -3.78 -10.29
C SER A 5 13.52 -4.81 -10.15
N LEU A 6 13.84 -6.00 -9.67
CA LEU A 6 12.84 -7.02 -9.35
C LEU A 6 11.92 -6.55 -8.22
N GLY A 7 12.49 -6.06 -7.12
CA GLY A 7 11.74 -5.50 -6.00
C GLY A 7 10.88 -4.31 -6.41
N PHE A 8 11.43 -3.40 -7.23
CA PHE A 8 10.69 -2.25 -7.74
C PHE A 8 9.46 -2.66 -8.55
N ILE A 9 9.62 -3.56 -9.52
CA ILE A 9 8.51 -4.00 -10.38
C ILE A 9 7.47 -4.77 -9.58
N THR A 10 7.90 -5.68 -8.70
CA THR A 10 7.00 -6.47 -7.86
C THR A 10 6.24 -5.56 -6.89
N GLY A 11 6.94 -4.68 -6.18
CA GLY A 11 6.33 -3.71 -5.26
C GLY A 11 5.34 -2.79 -5.98
N LEU A 12 5.72 -2.25 -7.14
CA LEU A 12 4.84 -1.39 -7.94
C LEU A 12 3.59 -2.14 -8.39
N SER A 13 3.71 -3.39 -8.82
CA SER A 13 2.57 -4.21 -9.26
C SER A 13 1.53 -4.42 -8.16
N LEU A 14 1.98 -4.59 -6.92
CA LEU A 14 1.11 -4.77 -5.77
C LEU A 14 0.43 -3.46 -5.36
N ILE A 15 1.19 -2.38 -5.24
CA ILE A 15 0.67 -1.09 -4.76
C ILE A 15 -0.27 -0.40 -5.75
N LEU A 16 -0.20 -0.75 -7.04
CA LEU A 16 -1.15 -0.26 -8.06
C LEU A 16 -2.60 -0.72 -7.79
N ALA A 17 -2.81 -1.76 -7.01
CA ALA A 17 -4.13 -2.17 -6.56
C ALA A 17 -4.74 -1.08 -5.66
N ILE A 18 -5.83 -0.45 -6.13
CA ILE A 18 -6.45 0.67 -5.42
C ILE A 18 -7.14 0.16 -4.14
N GLY A 19 -6.54 0.45 -2.99
CA GLY A 19 -7.06 0.18 -1.67
C GLY A 19 -7.54 1.43 -0.93
N ALA A 20 -8.01 1.26 0.31
CA ALA A 20 -8.49 2.36 1.15
C ALA A 20 -7.40 3.42 1.41
N GLN A 21 -6.14 3.00 1.56
CA GLN A 21 -4.99 3.89 1.73
C GLN A 21 -4.79 4.77 0.49
N ASN A 22 -4.81 4.19 -0.72
CA ASN A 22 -4.65 4.92 -1.97
C ASN A 22 -5.78 5.93 -2.19
N ILE A 23 -7.03 5.54 -1.87
CA ILE A 23 -8.19 6.42 -1.95
C ILE A 23 -8.03 7.61 -0.99
N PHE A 24 -7.52 7.39 0.21
CA PHE A 24 -7.28 8.47 1.16
C PHE A 24 -6.17 9.43 0.69
N VAL A 25 -5.10 8.93 0.09
CA VAL A 25 -4.05 9.76 -0.53
C VAL A 25 -4.63 10.63 -1.66
N ILE A 26 -5.47 10.05 -2.53
CA ILE A 26 -6.18 10.78 -3.59
C ILE A 26 -7.07 11.87 -2.98
N GLU A 27 -7.85 11.54 -1.95
CA GLU A 27 -8.73 12.49 -1.26
C GLU A 27 -7.95 13.70 -0.71
N GLN A 28 -6.82 13.47 -0.04
CA GLN A 28 -5.97 14.54 0.48
C GLN A 28 -5.31 15.35 -0.65
N GLY A 29 -4.94 14.69 -1.75
CA GLY A 29 -4.46 15.33 -2.96
C GLY A 29 -5.48 16.30 -3.54
N ILE A 30 -6.72 15.86 -3.75
CA ILE A 30 -7.83 16.67 -4.28
C ILE A 30 -8.13 17.85 -3.34
N LYS A 31 -8.14 17.63 -2.01
CA LYS A 31 -8.37 18.65 -0.99
C LYS A 31 -7.18 19.60 -0.80
N LYS A 32 -6.03 19.30 -1.40
CA LYS A 32 -4.77 20.05 -1.24
C LYS A 32 -4.31 20.21 0.22
N GLN A 33 -4.58 19.19 1.05
CA GLN A 33 -4.32 19.22 2.48
C GLN A 33 -3.27 18.18 2.87
N PHE A 34 -2.15 18.64 3.45
CA PHE A 34 -1.09 17.78 4.01
C PHE A 34 -0.56 16.68 3.09
N VAL A 35 -0.63 16.88 1.75
CA VAL A 35 -0.31 15.86 0.74
C VAL A 35 1.08 15.25 0.98
N PHE A 36 2.10 16.09 1.16
CA PHE A 36 3.48 15.63 1.40
C PHE A 36 3.57 14.68 2.60
N ILE A 37 2.95 15.07 3.73
CA ILE A 37 3.03 14.30 4.97
C ILE A 37 2.28 12.97 4.86
N VAL A 38 1.11 12.99 4.22
CA VAL A 38 0.32 11.76 3.99
C VAL A 38 1.11 10.78 3.13
N CYS A 39 1.68 11.24 2.01
CA CYS A 39 2.52 10.41 1.16
C CYS A 39 3.75 9.86 1.91
N LEU A 40 4.39 10.70 2.72
CA LEU A 40 5.55 10.30 3.53
C LEU A 40 5.19 9.20 4.53
N ILE A 41 4.09 9.38 5.28
CA ILE A 41 3.65 8.39 6.27
C ILE A 41 3.34 7.06 5.59
N CYS A 42 2.61 7.07 4.47
CA CYS A 42 2.29 5.86 3.72
C CYS A 42 3.57 5.16 3.24
N ALA A 43 4.49 5.89 2.59
CA ALA A 43 5.71 5.33 2.05
C ALA A 43 6.68 4.79 3.13
N VAL A 44 6.81 5.52 4.25
CA VAL A 44 7.63 5.06 5.39
C VAL A 44 6.99 3.84 6.07
N SER A 45 5.68 3.82 6.19
CA SER A 45 4.97 2.64 6.73
C SER A 45 5.18 1.41 5.86
N ASP A 46 5.08 1.55 4.53
CA ASP A 46 5.35 0.45 3.61
C ASP A 46 6.79 -0.04 3.72
N LEU A 47 7.76 0.88 3.78
CA LEU A 47 9.17 0.52 4.00
C LEU A 47 9.33 -0.33 5.26
N LEU A 48 8.75 0.11 6.38
CA LEU A 48 8.82 -0.63 7.64
C LEU A 48 8.17 -2.02 7.54
N LEU A 49 7.00 -2.11 6.91
CA LEU A 49 6.27 -3.36 6.75
C LEU A 49 6.96 -4.31 5.77
N ILE A 50 7.53 -3.82 4.67
CA ILE A 50 8.30 -4.62 3.70
C ILE A 50 9.51 -5.25 4.40
N PHE A 51 10.32 -4.47 5.09
CA PHE A 51 11.48 -5.01 5.80
C PHE A 51 11.09 -5.91 6.96
N THR A 52 9.99 -5.59 7.67
CA THR A 52 9.44 -6.49 8.68
C THR A 52 9.08 -7.84 8.07
N GLY A 53 8.42 -7.86 6.91
CA GLY A 53 8.09 -9.10 6.20
C GLY A 53 9.32 -9.88 5.79
N ILE A 54 10.29 -9.23 5.15
CA ILE A 54 11.54 -9.85 4.70
C ILE A 54 12.29 -10.51 5.87
N PHE A 55 12.48 -9.77 6.98
CA PHE A 55 13.20 -10.31 8.14
C PHE A 55 12.39 -11.32 8.96
N LEU A 56 11.06 -11.19 8.99
CA LEU A 56 10.20 -12.19 9.62
C LEU A 56 10.35 -13.54 8.91
N PHE A 57 10.30 -13.56 7.58
CA PHE A 57 10.48 -14.78 6.80
C PHE A 57 11.90 -15.32 6.89
N GLU A 58 12.93 -14.45 6.97
CA GLU A 58 14.31 -14.85 7.23
C GLU A 58 14.45 -15.55 8.58
N TYR A 59 13.90 -14.97 9.64
CA TYR A 59 13.97 -15.53 10.99
C TYR A 59 13.27 -16.88 11.11
N PHE A 60 12.11 -17.01 10.47
CA PHE A 60 11.29 -18.21 10.52
C PHE A 60 11.62 -19.25 9.44
N GLN A 61 12.55 -18.98 8.51
CA GLN A 61 12.85 -19.90 7.39
C GLN A 61 13.21 -21.31 7.85
N ASN A 62 13.89 -21.47 9.00
CA ASN A 62 14.28 -22.76 9.56
C ASN A 62 13.09 -23.57 10.12
N PHE A 63 11.96 -22.93 10.37
CA PHE A 63 10.72 -23.54 10.82
C PHE A 63 9.79 -23.88 9.66
N PHE A 64 10.04 -23.34 8.46
CA PHE A 64 9.25 -23.62 7.28
C PHE A 64 9.70 -24.94 6.65
N ASN A 65 8.99 -26.03 6.98
CA ASN A 65 9.03 -27.24 6.18
C ASN A 65 7.98 -27.16 5.08
N GLN A 66 8.07 -28.06 4.10
CA GLN A 66 7.17 -28.07 2.93
C GLN A 66 5.67 -28.07 3.31
N THR A 67 5.30 -28.74 4.41
CA THR A 67 3.91 -28.80 4.89
C THR A 67 3.46 -27.46 5.48
N ILE A 68 4.30 -26.83 6.31
CA ILE A 68 4.01 -25.53 6.93
C ILE A 68 3.90 -24.45 5.84
N GLU A 69 4.79 -24.50 4.86
CA GLU A 69 4.75 -23.58 3.71
C GLU A 69 3.46 -23.73 2.90
N LEU A 70 3.03 -24.95 2.64
CA LEU A 70 1.78 -25.22 1.94
C LEU A 70 0.57 -24.70 2.72
N ILE A 71 0.52 -24.96 4.03
CA ILE A 71 -0.56 -24.45 4.91
C ILE A 71 -0.58 -22.92 4.89
N PHE A 72 0.60 -22.28 5.01
CA PHE A 72 0.71 -20.82 5.03
C PHE A 72 0.24 -20.20 3.71
N ASN A 73 0.68 -20.73 2.57
CA ASN A 73 0.26 -20.27 1.25
C ASN A 73 -1.24 -20.49 1.02
N LEU A 74 -1.81 -21.60 1.53
CA LEU A 74 -3.25 -21.85 1.47
C LEU A 74 -4.04 -20.84 2.32
N LEU A 75 -3.58 -20.54 3.53
CA LEU A 75 -4.20 -19.52 4.38
C LEU A 75 -4.13 -18.14 3.74
N LEU A 76 -3.00 -17.77 3.13
CA LEU A 76 -2.84 -16.53 2.40
C LEU A 76 -3.83 -16.46 1.21
N LEU A 77 -3.94 -17.54 0.43
CA LEU A 77 -4.89 -17.63 -0.67
C LEU A 77 -6.33 -17.46 -0.19
N LEU A 78 -6.73 -18.17 0.88
CA LEU A 78 -8.07 -18.05 1.47
C LEU A 78 -8.33 -16.63 1.98
N PHE A 79 -7.34 -16.00 2.60
CA PHE A 79 -7.44 -14.61 3.05
C PHE A 79 -7.64 -13.66 1.87
N LEU A 80 -6.86 -13.81 0.78
CA LEU A 80 -7.01 -12.99 -0.42
C LEU A 80 -8.38 -13.19 -1.09
N LEU A 81 -8.86 -14.42 -1.19
CA LEU A 81 -10.19 -14.72 -1.72
C LEU A 81 -11.29 -14.10 -0.86
N TYR A 82 -11.20 -14.23 0.47
CA TYR A 82 -12.12 -13.57 1.39
C TYR A 82 -12.12 -12.06 1.21
N PHE A 83 -10.93 -11.46 1.09
CA PHE A 83 -10.78 -10.01 0.90
C PHE A 83 -11.41 -9.56 -0.43
N ILE A 84 -11.15 -10.26 -1.53
CA ILE A 84 -11.73 -9.97 -2.84
C ILE A 84 -13.26 -10.04 -2.77
N ILE A 85 -13.83 -11.11 -2.20
CA ILE A 85 -15.28 -11.28 -2.06
C ILE A 85 -15.87 -10.18 -1.17
N SER A 86 -15.21 -9.83 -0.07
CA SER A 86 -15.60 -8.74 0.81
C SER A 86 -15.66 -7.41 0.05
N LYS A 87 -14.64 -7.13 -0.75
CA LYS A 87 -14.55 -5.91 -1.54
C LYS A 87 -15.64 -5.80 -2.62
N PHE A 88 -16.00 -6.91 -3.26
CA PHE A 88 -17.13 -6.95 -4.20
C PHE A 88 -18.49 -6.76 -3.52
N ARG A 89 -18.61 -7.11 -2.24
CA ARG A 89 -19.84 -6.90 -1.46
C ARG A 89 -19.97 -5.50 -0.87
N GLU A 90 -18.87 -4.78 -0.72
CA GLU A 90 -18.92 -3.37 -0.32
C GLU A 90 -19.61 -2.59 -1.45
N LYS A 91 -20.85 -2.10 -1.16
CA LYS A 91 -21.50 -1.11 -2.02
C LYS A 91 -20.56 0.09 -2.12
N HIS A 92 -20.26 0.53 -3.34
CA HIS A 92 -19.51 1.74 -3.58
C HIS A 92 -20.10 2.87 -2.74
N LYS A 93 -19.41 3.27 -1.67
CA LYS A 93 -19.66 4.56 -1.04
C LYS A 93 -19.22 5.58 -2.05
N GLU A 94 -20.18 6.27 -2.66
CA GLU A 94 -19.88 7.42 -3.50
C GLU A 94 -18.91 8.32 -2.74
N ILE A 95 -17.80 8.65 -3.36
CA ILE A 95 -16.86 9.63 -2.81
C ILE A 95 -17.62 10.96 -2.86
N ASN A 96 -18.16 11.38 -1.72
CA ASN A 96 -18.91 12.63 -1.61
C ASN A 96 -17.89 13.78 -1.69
N LEU A 97 -17.55 14.19 -2.91
CA LEU A 97 -16.66 15.32 -3.20
C LEU A 97 -17.27 16.67 -2.79
N ASN A 98 -18.56 16.68 -2.45
CA ASN A 98 -19.33 17.87 -2.05
C ASN A 98 -19.21 18.26 -0.58
N THR A 99 -18.41 17.56 0.22
CA THR A 99 -18.10 18.07 1.55
C THR A 99 -17.26 19.35 1.40
N GLU A 100 -17.82 20.50 1.81
CA GLU A 100 -17.09 21.74 2.04
C GLU A 100 -15.69 21.39 2.55
N ILE A 101 -14.67 22.07 1.99
CA ILE A 101 -13.26 21.86 2.35
C ILE A 101 -13.11 22.31 3.83
N ALA A 102 -13.68 21.54 4.74
CA ALA A 102 -13.46 21.72 6.16
C ALA A 102 -11.96 21.51 6.41
N LYS A 103 -11.29 22.55 6.92
CA LYS A 103 -9.89 22.46 7.31
C LYS A 103 -9.75 21.36 8.36
N ILE A 104 -9.26 20.20 7.94
CA ILE A 104 -9.01 19.10 8.85
C ILE A 104 -7.74 19.41 9.65
N SER A 105 -7.79 19.22 10.96
CA SER A 105 -6.60 19.35 11.81
C SER A 105 -5.52 18.35 11.39
N PHE A 106 -4.26 18.75 11.44
CA PHE A 106 -3.10 17.88 11.22
C PHE A 106 -3.19 16.56 12.00
N LYS A 107 -3.57 16.62 13.28
CA LYS A 107 -3.74 15.44 14.13
C LYS A 107 -4.74 14.43 13.54
N ASN A 108 -5.85 14.93 13.01
CA ASN A 108 -6.88 14.08 12.43
C ASN A 108 -6.42 13.44 11.12
N VAL A 109 -5.68 14.18 10.28
CA VAL A 109 -5.11 13.63 9.04
C VAL A 109 -4.07 12.56 9.38
N PHE A 110 -3.19 12.84 10.32
CA PHE A 110 -2.17 11.88 10.79
C PHE A 110 -2.79 10.58 11.29
N LEU A 111 -3.77 10.67 12.21
CA LEU A 111 -4.45 9.49 12.76
C LEU A 111 -5.22 8.70 11.69
N LYS A 112 -5.87 9.40 10.75
CA LYS A 112 -6.55 8.74 9.63
C LYS A 112 -5.56 8.04 8.71
N THR A 113 -4.42 8.66 8.39
CA THR A 113 -3.38 8.03 7.56
C THR A 113 -2.88 6.73 8.19
N ILE A 114 -2.53 6.79 9.48
CA ILE A 114 -2.12 5.59 10.24
C ILE A 114 -3.24 4.54 10.25
N GLY A 115 -4.48 4.95 10.49
CA GLY A 115 -5.63 4.03 10.47
C GLY A 115 -5.80 3.35 9.10
N PHE A 116 -5.81 4.10 8.02
CA PHE A 116 -5.95 3.54 6.66
C PHE A 116 -4.75 2.69 6.22
N THR A 117 -3.59 2.89 6.81
CA THR A 117 -2.39 2.07 6.55
C THR A 117 -2.42 0.81 7.41
N TYR A 118 -2.43 0.94 8.74
CA TYR A 118 -2.21 -0.18 9.65
C TYR A 118 -3.47 -0.99 9.99
N LEU A 119 -4.68 -0.44 9.79
CA LEU A 119 -5.92 -1.20 9.93
C LEU A 119 -6.40 -1.79 8.60
N ASN A 120 -5.63 -1.62 7.53
CA ASN A 120 -5.93 -2.19 6.22
C ASN A 120 -5.25 -3.56 6.06
N PRO A 121 -5.99 -4.67 6.07
CA PRO A 121 -5.40 -6.00 5.97
C PRO A 121 -4.68 -6.24 4.62
N HIS A 122 -5.08 -5.51 3.57
CA HIS A 122 -4.44 -5.61 2.25
C HIS A 122 -2.98 -5.17 2.27
N VAL A 123 -2.65 -4.16 3.05
CA VAL A 123 -1.27 -3.68 3.19
C VAL A 123 -0.37 -4.79 3.75
N TYR A 124 -0.83 -5.52 4.77
CA TYR A 124 -0.06 -6.64 5.34
C TYR A 124 0.08 -7.81 4.35
N SER A 125 -1.01 -8.10 3.62
CA SER A 125 -0.97 -9.14 2.58
C SER A 125 0.12 -8.86 1.56
N ASP A 126 0.22 -7.63 1.08
CA ASP A 126 1.13 -7.26 0.01
C ASP A 126 2.56 -7.06 0.50
N THR A 127 2.75 -6.33 1.59
CA THR A 127 4.07 -5.95 2.07
C THR A 127 4.72 -7.04 2.93
N VAL A 128 4.03 -7.51 3.96
CA VAL A 128 4.61 -8.47 4.92
C VAL A 128 4.57 -9.87 4.32
N PHE A 129 3.40 -10.32 3.88
CA PHE A 129 3.24 -11.72 3.47
C PHE A 129 3.73 -11.99 2.06
N PHE A 130 3.30 -11.23 1.08
CA PHE A 130 3.68 -11.51 -0.31
C PHE A 130 5.16 -11.21 -0.55
N LEU A 131 5.64 -9.99 -0.28
CA LEU A 131 7.03 -9.64 -0.52
C LEU A 131 7.99 -10.42 0.39
N GLY A 132 7.61 -10.66 1.65
CA GLY A 132 8.39 -11.50 2.56
C GLY A 132 8.52 -12.94 2.07
N ASN A 133 7.43 -13.58 1.71
CA ASN A 133 7.44 -14.95 1.18
C ASN A 133 8.16 -15.04 -0.17
N PHE A 134 7.97 -14.05 -1.06
CA PHE A 134 8.63 -14.02 -2.37
C PHE A 134 10.15 -13.96 -2.24
N SER A 135 10.66 -13.22 -1.28
CA SER A 135 12.10 -13.03 -1.06
C SER A 135 12.74 -14.10 -0.17
N LYS A 136 11.99 -15.05 0.41
CA LYS A 136 12.48 -15.99 1.43
C LYS A 136 13.73 -16.79 1.01
N ASN A 137 13.83 -17.16 -0.27
CA ASN A 137 14.93 -17.98 -0.82
C ASN A 137 16.10 -17.14 -1.36
N PHE A 138 16.04 -15.80 -1.25
CA PHE A 138 17.15 -14.95 -1.67
C PHE A 138 18.25 -14.95 -0.62
N GLU A 139 19.48 -14.63 -1.03
CA GLU A 139 20.55 -14.34 -0.08
C GLU A 139 20.25 -13.03 0.68
N LEU A 140 20.77 -12.88 1.88
CA LEU A 140 20.47 -11.73 2.74
C LEU A 140 20.72 -10.38 2.03
N THR A 141 21.82 -10.28 1.29
CA THR A 141 22.17 -9.07 0.51
C THR A 141 21.12 -8.80 -0.56
N ASP A 142 20.66 -9.84 -1.25
CA ASP A 142 19.68 -9.75 -2.32
C ASP A 142 18.28 -9.40 -1.78
N LYS A 143 17.94 -9.91 -0.60
CA LYS A 143 16.72 -9.52 0.14
C LYS A 143 16.71 -8.02 0.43
N ILE A 144 17.83 -7.47 0.89
CA ILE A 144 17.94 -6.03 1.18
C ILE A 144 17.76 -5.22 -0.11
N TYR A 145 18.43 -5.60 -1.20
CA TYR A 145 18.27 -4.91 -2.49
C TYR A 145 16.85 -5.02 -3.03
N PHE A 146 16.22 -6.17 -2.89
CA PHE A 146 14.81 -6.37 -3.25
C PHE A 146 13.89 -5.47 -2.41
N GLY A 147 14.05 -5.43 -1.10
CA GLY A 147 13.30 -4.57 -0.19
C GLY A 147 13.47 -3.08 -0.50
N LEU A 148 14.71 -2.64 -0.80
CA LEU A 148 14.97 -1.26 -1.21
C LEU A 148 14.28 -0.92 -2.52
N GLY A 149 14.26 -1.83 -3.49
CA GLY A 149 13.55 -1.67 -4.75
C GLY A 149 12.05 -1.50 -4.53
N ALA A 150 11.43 -2.39 -3.76
CA ALA A 150 10.00 -2.34 -3.44
C ALA A 150 9.63 -1.07 -2.66
N SER A 151 10.44 -0.68 -1.67
CA SER A 151 10.24 0.56 -0.92
C SER A 151 10.35 1.80 -1.81
N THR A 152 11.32 1.82 -2.74
CA THR A 152 11.46 2.93 -3.70
C THR A 152 10.22 3.05 -4.59
N ALA A 153 9.65 1.92 -5.03
CA ALA A 153 8.40 1.91 -5.78
C ALA A 153 7.25 2.55 -4.98
N SER A 154 7.12 2.21 -3.69
CA SER A 154 6.13 2.78 -2.79
C SER A 154 6.29 4.31 -2.65
N PHE A 155 7.52 4.79 -2.41
CA PHE A 155 7.79 6.23 -2.34
C PHE A 155 7.37 6.94 -3.63
N ILE A 156 7.83 6.47 -4.78
CA ILE A 156 7.50 7.08 -6.08
C ILE A 156 5.99 7.06 -6.31
N PHE A 157 5.34 5.93 -6.06
CA PHE A 157 3.91 5.77 -6.29
C PHE A 157 3.07 6.73 -5.46
N PHE A 158 3.27 6.79 -4.12
CA PHE A 158 2.46 7.66 -3.28
C PHE A 158 2.65 9.14 -3.60
N TYR A 159 3.88 9.56 -3.88
CA TYR A 159 4.12 10.94 -4.26
C TYR A 159 3.50 11.27 -5.62
N LEU A 160 3.63 10.37 -6.62
CA LEU A 160 2.95 10.54 -7.90
C LEU A 160 1.42 10.60 -7.72
N LEU A 161 0.84 9.67 -6.96
CA LEU A 161 -0.60 9.60 -6.73
C LEU A 161 -1.13 10.85 -6.03
N GLY A 162 -0.47 11.29 -4.94
CA GLY A 162 -0.88 12.46 -4.16
C GLY A 162 -0.76 13.76 -4.94
N TYR A 163 0.36 13.97 -5.64
CA TYR A 163 0.59 15.20 -6.40
C TYR A 163 -0.16 15.22 -7.73
N ALA A 164 -0.33 14.09 -8.41
CA ALA A 164 -1.20 13.99 -9.57
C ALA A 164 -2.65 14.33 -9.20
N SER A 165 -3.16 13.78 -8.09
CA SER A 165 -4.49 14.11 -7.59
C SER A 165 -4.64 15.59 -7.23
N ASN A 166 -3.60 16.20 -6.65
CA ASN A 166 -3.56 17.62 -6.37
C ASN A 166 -3.59 18.45 -7.66
N TYR A 167 -2.79 18.08 -8.66
CA TYR A 167 -2.74 18.79 -9.96
C TYR A 167 -4.08 18.73 -10.69
N PHE A 168 -4.69 17.54 -10.75
CA PHE A 168 -5.98 17.34 -11.42
C PHE A 168 -7.19 17.78 -10.59
N SER A 169 -7.01 18.24 -9.34
CA SER A 169 -8.12 18.64 -8.47
C SER A 169 -9.01 19.73 -9.08
N ASN A 170 -8.40 20.69 -9.78
CA ASN A 170 -9.14 21.79 -10.44
C ASN A 170 -10.03 21.28 -11.58
N PHE A 171 -9.58 20.24 -12.29
CA PHE A 171 -10.35 19.61 -13.36
C PHE A 171 -11.48 18.76 -12.78
N LEU A 172 -11.22 18.00 -11.72
CA LEU A 172 -12.21 17.13 -11.07
C LEU A 172 -13.30 17.92 -10.33
N ASN A 173 -12.97 19.12 -9.82
CA ASN A 173 -13.93 20.00 -9.15
C ASN A 173 -14.80 20.82 -10.10
N ASN A 174 -14.53 20.80 -11.40
CA ASN A 174 -15.31 21.52 -12.38
C ASN A 174 -16.58 20.70 -12.71
N LYS A 175 -17.77 21.22 -12.33
CA LYS A 175 -19.09 20.56 -12.56
C LYS A 175 -19.36 20.12 -14.02
N MET A 176 -18.56 20.60 -14.98
CA MET A 176 -18.65 20.20 -16.39
C MET A 176 -17.97 18.87 -16.73
N SER A 177 -17.15 18.33 -15.84
CA SER A 177 -16.42 17.05 -16.07
C SER A 177 -17.26 15.81 -15.78
N TRP A 178 -18.49 15.99 -15.25
CA TRP A 178 -19.39 14.90 -14.83
C TRP A 178 -20.72 14.85 -15.61
N LYS A 179 -20.74 15.38 -16.85
CA LYS A 179 -21.87 15.23 -17.77
C LYS A 179 -21.65 14.14 -18.79
#